data_5c8dc74d630c8dee538a0414918ba772
#
_entry.id   5c8dc74d630c8dee538a0414918ba772
#
_cell.length_a   1.000
_cell.length_b   1.000
_cell.length_c   1.000
_cell.angle_alpha   90.00
_cell.angle_beta   90.00
_cell.angle_gamma   90.00
#
_symmetry.space_group_name_H-M   'P 1'
#
loop_
_entity.id
_entity.type
_entity.pdbx_description
1 polymer ?
#
loop_
_entity_poly.entity_id
_entity_poly.type
_entity_poly.pdbx_seq_one_letter_code
_entity_poly.pdbx_strand_id
1 'polypeptide(L)'
;NTTSGRNKTTNNNAQTETRTTAADIHPWKNKKVAYFGDSVTDPNVLPDDTKYWGYLRDRLGITPYVYGVNGMQWSDIPRQTDELIKQHGQDVDAIMIFIGTNDFNGGVPIGSFYTESKETVVAATGEPRSEKTRMHRTVVKDPSTLCGRINIALEKIKATYPTKQVILLTPIHRAYAEFGDNNVQPDENWQNNIGEWFTTYVETIKQAGRVWSVPV
;
A
#
# COMPACT_ATOMS: atom_id res chain seq x y z
N ASN A 1 -67.54 54.29 1.27
CA ASN A 1 -67.36 52.82 1.06
C ASN A 1 -65.88 52.49 1.03
N THR A 2 -65.46 51.94 2.14
CA THR A 2 -64.11 51.47 2.47
C THR A 2 -63.82 50.11 1.90
N THR A 3 -62.72 49.92 1.16
CA THR A 3 -62.18 48.60 0.87
C THR A 3 -60.74 48.49 1.35
N SER A 4 -60.59 47.63 2.33
CA SER A 4 -59.35 47.22 2.97
C SER A 4 -58.48 46.37 2.06
N GLY A 5 -57.28 46.76 1.78
CA GLY A 5 -56.27 45.99 1.07
C GLY A 5 -55.45 45.17 2.06
N ARG A 6 -55.50 43.84 1.98
CA ARG A 6 -54.64 42.91 2.75
C ARG A 6 -53.31 42.74 2.04
N ASN A 7 -52.22 43.18 2.65
CA ASN A 7 -50.87 42.85 2.27
C ASN A 7 -50.60 41.35 2.65
N LYS A 8 -50.34 40.53 1.66
CA LYS A 8 -49.78 39.19 1.81
C LYS A 8 -48.24 39.29 1.75
N THR A 9 -47.60 39.18 2.90
CA THR A 9 -46.15 38.96 2.96
C THR A 9 -45.89 37.49 2.68
N THR A 10 -45.34 37.17 1.53
CA THR A 10 -44.83 35.84 1.20
C THR A 10 -43.41 35.74 1.75
N ASN A 11 -43.23 35.01 2.86
CA ASN A 11 -41.94 34.58 3.34
C ASN A 11 -41.45 33.45 2.41
N ASN A 12 -40.55 33.77 1.49
CA ASN A 12 -39.77 32.78 0.77
C ASN A 12 -38.55 32.37 1.66
N ASN A 13 -38.76 31.41 2.53
CA ASN A 13 -37.65 30.61 3.10
C ASN A 13 -37.23 29.63 2.03
N ALA A 14 -36.29 30.03 1.15
CA ALA A 14 -35.55 29.11 0.34
C ALA A 14 -34.55 28.35 1.28
N GLN A 15 -34.96 27.21 1.79
CA GLN A 15 -34.03 26.23 2.34
C GLN A 15 -33.15 25.75 1.21
N THR A 16 -31.90 26.19 1.21
CA THR A 16 -30.86 25.63 0.34
C THR A 16 -30.56 24.22 0.85
N GLU A 17 -31.23 23.21 0.28
CA GLU A 17 -30.83 21.83 0.49
C GLU A 17 -29.41 21.63 -0.04
N THR A 18 -28.44 21.53 0.86
CA THR A 18 -27.06 21.18 0.49
C THR A 18 -27.08 19.74 -0.01
N ARG A 19 -26.98 19.57 -1.32
CA ARG A 19 -26.97 18.24 -1.96
C ARG A 19 -25.65 17.56 -1.57
N THR A 20 -25.71 16.63 -0.61
CA THR A 20 -24.56 15.82 -0.20
C THR A 20 -24.09 14.98 -1.38
N THR A 21 -22.82 15.11 -1.76
CA THR A 21 -22.21 14.31 -2.82
C THR A 21 -21.83 12.92 -2.33
N ALA A 22 -21.59 11.96 -3.23
CA ALA A 22 -21.15 10.63 -2.86
C ALA A 22 -19.83 10.68 -2.04
N ALA A 23 -18.93 11.62 -2.35
CA ALA A 23 -17.70 11.85 -1.58
C ALA A 23 -18.00 12.38 -0.17
N ASP A 24 -19.10 13.14 0.03
CA ASP A 24 -19.46 13.68 1.35
C ASP A 24 -19.96 12.63 2.35
N ILE A 25 -20.49 11.51 1.86
CA ILE A 25 -21.02 10.40 2.68
C ILE A 25 -20.10 9.18 2.72
N HIS A 26 -18.96 9.21 1.99
CA HIS A 26 -18.07 8.07 1.90
C HIS A 26 -17.32 7.86 3.23
N PRO A 27 -17.21 6.61 3.77
CA PRO A 27 -16.55 6.34 5.04
C PRO A 27 -15.06 6.71 5.07
N TRP A 28 -14.44 6.86 3.91
CA TRP A 28 -13.04 7.30 3.76
C TRP A 28 -12.87 8.82 3.67
N LYS A 29 -13.97 9.60 3.66
CA LYS A 29 -13.87 11.06 3.65
C LYS A 29 -13.04 11.56 4.84
N ASN A 30 -12.08 12.44 4.56
CA ASN A 30 -11.13 13.01 5.51
C ASN A 30 -10.18 11.99 6.16
N LYS A 31 -10.20 10.72 5.75
CA LYS A 31 -9.20 9.75 6.20
C LYS A 31 -7.84 10.09 5.60
N LYS A 32 -6.81 9.98 6.41
CA LYS A 32 -5.42 10.26 6.07
C LYS A 32 -4.77 8.95 5.62
N VAL A 33 -4.37 8.87 4.36
CA VAL A 33 -3.80 7.66 3.78
C VAL A 33 -2.40 7.96 3.27
N ALA A 34 -1.42 7.21 3.77
CA ALA A 34 -0.06 7.25 3.27
C ALA A 34 0.09 6.32 2.06
N TYR A 35 0.71 6.82 1.01
CA TYR A 35 0.96 6.11 -0.25
C TYR A 35 2.46 5.92 -0.44
N PHE A 36 2.91 4.67 -0.30
CA PHE A 36 4.29 4.27 -0.52
C PHE A 36 4.42 3.61 -1.89
N GLY A 37 5.52 3.83 -2.57
CA GLY A 37 5.72 3.24 -3.87
C GLY A 37 6.89 3.79 -4.67
N ASP A 38 6.81 3.57 -5.97
CA ASP A 38 7.78 3.99 -6.99
C ASP A 38 7.23 5.12 -7.89
N SER A 39 7.62 5.12 -9.17
CA SER A 39 7.18 6.11 -10.16
C SER A 39 5.66 6.17 -10.37
N VAL A 40 4.96 5.07 -10.18
CA VAL A 40 3.48 5.03 -10.29
C VAL A 40 2.83 5.87 -9.19
N THR A 41 3.49 5.97 -8.04
CA THR A 41 3.05 6.73 -6.86
C THR A 41 3.67 8.13 -6.80
N ASP A 42 4.88 8.33 -7.30
CA ASP A 42 5.65 9.59 -7.21
C ASP A 42 4.88 10.79 -7.78
N PRO A 43 4.61 11.83 -6.98
CA PRO A 43 3.89 13.01 -7.42
C PRO A 43 4.68 13.87 -8.44
N ASN A 44 6.00 13.65 -8.57
CA ASN A 44 6.85 14.42 -9.46
C ASN A 44 6.98 13.83 -10.88
N VAL A 45 6.47 12.62 -11.12
CA VAL A 45 6.60 11.95 -12.42
C VAL A 45 5.51 12.36 -13.40
N LEU A 46 4.28 12.50 -12.95
CA LEU A 46 3.11 12.92 -13.73
C LEU A 46 2.19 13.78 -12.84
N PRO A 47 1.28 14.60 -13.44
CA PRO A 47 0.32 15.38 -12.68
C PRO A 47 -0.57 14.52 -11.74
N ASP A 48 -0.97 15.10 -10.62
CA ASP A 48 -1.78 14.44 -9.57
C ASP A 48 -3.09 13.84 -10.07
N ASP A 49 -3.73 14.49 -11.03
CA ASP A 49 -4.99 14.05 -11.63
C ASP A 49 -4.86 12.78 -12.49
N THR A 50 -3.64 12.36 -12.80
CA THR A 50 -3.34 11.10 -13.50
C THR A 50 -2.93 9.97 -12.53
N LYS A 51 -2.77 10.25 -11.24
CA LYS A 51 -2.34 9.30 -10.23
C LYS A 51 -3.53 8.60 -9.57
N TYR A 52 -3.38 7.30 -9.26
CA TYR A 52 -4.43 6.53 -8.60
C TYR A 52 -4.84 7.15 -7.24
N TRP A 53 -3.89 7.64 -6.45
CA TRP A 53 -4.17 8.29 -5.18
C TRP A 53 -4.86 9.66 -5.36
N GLY A 54 -4.59 10.35 -6.48
CA GLY A 54 -5.31 11.57 -6.87
C GLY A 54 -6.79 11.28 -7.17
N TYR A 55 -7.08 10.21 -7.91
CA TYR A 55 -8.47 9.75 -8.11
C TYR A 55 -9.16 9.37 -6.80
N LEU A 56 -8.47 8.71 -5.89
CA LEU A 56 -9.02 8.36 -4.57
C LEU A 56 -9.29 9.60 -3.73
N ARG A 57 -8.38 10.59 -3.74
CA ARG A 57 -8.59 11.90 -3.12
C ARG A 57 -9.88 12.55 -3.64
N ASP A 58 -10.01 12.66 -4.94
CA ASP A 58 -11.10 13.40 -5.58
C ASP A 58 -12.44 12.70 -5.46
N ARG A 59 -12.46 11.37 -5.52
CA ARG A 59 -13.70 10.56 -5.46
C ARG A 59 -14.17 10.23 -4.06
N LEU A 60 -13.24 10.05 -3.11
CA LEU A 60 -13.55 9.56 -1.76
C LEU A 60 -13.33 10.61 -0.67
N GLY A 61 -12.74 11.76 -1.01
CA GLY A 61 -12.41 12.80 -0.05
C GLY A 61 -11.26 12.42 0.89
N ILE A 62 -10.35 11.53 0.47
CA ILE A 62 -9.16 11.12 1.22
C ILE A 62 -8.16 12.28 1.26
N THR A 63 -7.44 12.42 2.38
CA THR A 63 -6.25 13.26 2.50
C THR A 63 -5.01 12.41 2.23
N PRO A 64 -4.34 12.55 1.06
CA PRO A 64 -3.19 11.72 0.72
C PRO A 64 -1.89 12.26 1.33
N TYR A 65 -1.07 11.35 1.87
CA TYR A 65 0.34 11.56 2.24
C TYR A 65 1.20 10.72 1.29
N VAL A 66 1.84 11.35 0.31
CA VAL A 66 2.49 10.65 -0.80
C VAL A 66 4.00 10.62 -0.62
N TYR A 67 4.59 9.42 -0.57
CA TYR A 67 6.01 9.18 -0.33
C TYR A 67 6.71 8.40 -1.44
N GLY A 68 5.99 7.97 -2.46
CA GLY A 68 6.54 7.24 -3.59
C GLY A 68 7.63 8.05 -4.30
N VAL A 69 8.69 7.37 -4.74
CA VAL A 69 9.82 7.96 -5.47
C VAL A 69 10.15 7.11 -6.69
N ASN A 70 10.34 7.78 -7.82
CA ASN A 70 10.69 7.14 -9.09
C ASN A 70 11.89 6.20 -8.96
N GLY A 71 11.78 5.00 -9.55
CA GLY A 71 12.84 3.99 -9.59
C GLY A 71 13.04 3.18 -8.30
N MET A 72 12.29 3.46 -7.24
CA MET A 72 12.47 2.78 -5.95
C MET A 72 11.94 1.35 -5.97
N GLN A 73 12.55 0.53 -5.12
CA GLN A 73 12.29 -0.89 -4.88
C GLN A 73 11.76 -1.12 -3.46
N TRP A 74 11.36 -2.34 -3.12
CA TRP A 74 10.90 -2.69 -1.77
C TRP A 74 11.90 -2.29 -0.66
N SER A 75 13.20 -2.26 -0.98
CA SER A 75 14.24 -1.79 -0.06
C SER A 75 14.08 -0.33 0.38
N ASP A 76 13.30 0.48 -0.34
CA ASP A 76 13.06 1.88 -0.01
C ASP A 76 11.85 2.10 0.93
N ILE A 77 10.98 1.11 1.10
CA ILE A 77 9.77 1.24 1.93
C ILE A 77 10.09 1.59 3.41
N PRO A 78 11.14 1.05 4.04
CA PRO A 78 11.53 1.50 5.38
C PRO A 78 11.83 3.00 5.46
N ARG A 79 12.51 3.58 4.46
CA ARG A 79 12.78 5.02 4.40
C ARG A 79 11.48 5.83 4.23
N GLN A 80 10.59 5.40 3.35
CA GLN A 80 9.28 6.05 3.16
C GLN A 80 8.46 5.99 4.46
N THR A 81 8.57 4.90 5.22
CA THR A 81 7.97 4.78 6.56
C THR A 81 8.56 5.81 7.54
N ASP A 82 9.88 5.99 7.53
CA ASP A 82 10.55 6.99 8.38
C ASP A 82 10.11 8.42 8.05
N GLU A 83 9.91 8.74 6.78
CA GLU A 83 9.40 10.05 6.37
C GLU A 83 7.95 10.27 6.86
N LEU A 84 7.09 9.27 6.78
CA LEU A 84 5.74 9.33 7.35
C LEU A 84 5.80 9.59 8.86
N ILE A 85 6.64 8.84 9.59
CA ILE A 85 6.81 9.01 11.05
C ILE A 85 7.27 10.43 11.37
N LYS A 86 8.26 10.93 10.65
CA LYS A 86 8.83 12.26 10.85
C LYS A 86 7.82 13.39 10.62
N GLN A 87 6.98 13.26 9.60
CA GLN A 87 6.06 14.32 9.19
C GLN A 87 4.72 14.27 9.93
N HIS A 88 4.21 13.08 10.23
CA HIS A 88 2.86 12.89 10.74
C HIS A 88 2.74 12.00 11.98
N GLY A 89 3.83 11.36 12.44
CA GLY A 89 3.82 10.48 13.60
C GLY A 89 2.75 9.39 13.48
N GLN A 90 1.80 9.35 14.40
CA GLN A 90 0.67 8.41 14.40
C GLN A 90 -0.57 8.94 13.67
N ASP A 91 -0.52 10.16 13.12
CA ASP A 91 -1.66 10.81 12.48
C ASP A 91 -1.87 10.32 11.04
N VAL A 92 -2.16 9.05 10.91
CA VAL A 92 -2.50 8.36 9.66
C VAL A 92 -3.56 7.29 9.95
N ASP A 93 -4.49 7.07 9.03
CA ASP A 93 -5.56 6.07 9.17
C ASP A 93 -5.21 4.76 8.46
N ALA A 94 -4.54 4.84 7.31
CA ALA A 94 -4.13 3.67 6.54
C ALA A 94 -2.84 3.92 5.75
N ILE A 95 -2.17 2.83 5.38
CA ILE A 95 -0.96 2.84 4.55
C ILE A 95 -1.21 1.93 3.35
N MET A 96 -1.00 2.45 2.15
CA MET A 96 -1.13 1.72 0.88
C MET A 96 0.24 1.63 0.21
N ILE A 97 0.65 0.43 -0.18
CA ILE A 97 1.98 0.16 -0.75
C ILE A 97 1.82 -0.38 -2.16
N PHE A 98 2.37 0.34 -3.14
CA PHE A 98 2.32 -0.02 -4.54
C PHE A 98 3.73 0.01 -5.14
N ILE A 99 4.44 -1.13 -5.11
CA ILE A 99 5.85 -1.25 -5.49
C ILE A 99 6.18 -2.68 -5.93
N GLY A 100 7.28 -2.88 -6.65
CA GLY A 100 7.78 -4.20 -7.04
C GLY A 100 8.20 -4.30 -8.50
N THR A 101 7.76 -3.40 -9.37
CA THR A 101 8.17 -3.42 -10.79
C THR A 101 9.67 -3.18 -10.95
N ASN A 102 10.27 -2.33 -10.12
CA ASN A 102 11.70 -2.06 -10.15
C ASN A 102 12.53 -3.17 -9.50
N ASP A 103 11.97 -3.94 -8.55
CA ASP A 103 12.61 -5.15 -8.05
C ASP A 103 12.73 -6.20 -9.18
N PHE A 104 11.70 -6.36 -10.00
CA PHE A 104 11.75 -7.19 -11.20
C PHE A 104 12.79 -6.68 -12.21
N ASN A 105 12.76 -5.38 -12.55
CA ASN A 105 13.70 -4.77 -13.50
C ASN A 105 15.15 -4.89 -13.03
N GLY A 106 15.39 -4.74 -11.73
CA GLY A 106 16.71 -4.87 -11.13
C GLY A 106 17.18 -6.30 -10.92
N GLY A 107 16.37 -7.29 -11.25
CA GLY A 107 16.71 -8.70 -11.05
C GLY A 107 16.93 -9.06 -9.58
N VAL A 108 16.10 -8.52 -8.69
CA VAL A 108 16.17 -8.86 -7.26
C VAL A 108 15.73 -10.31 -7.06
N PRO A 109 16.58 -11.19 -6.49
CA PRO A 109 16.20 -12.58 -6.24
C PRO A 109 14.97 -12.68 -5.33
N ILE A 110 14.11 -13.66 -5.59
CA ILE A 110 12.87 -13.84 -4.82
C ILE A 110 13.15 -14.17 -3.35
N GLY A 111 14.01 -15.15 -3.09
CA GLY A 111 14.26 -15.65 -1.75
C GLY A 111 13.08 -16.39 -1.13
N SER A 112 13.01 -16.40 0.18
CA SER A 112 11.90 -17.01 0.93
C SER A 112 11.52 -16.18 2.15
N PHE A 113 10.25 -16.24 2.58
CA PHE A 113 9.77 -15.50 3.77
C PHE A 113 10.27 -16.12 5.08
N TYR A 114 10.55 -17.42 5.08
CA TYR A 114 11.00 -18.17 6.26
C TYR A 114 12.14 -19.11 5.93
N THR A 115 12.99 -19.37 6.93
CA THR A 115 13.77 -20.61 7.04
C THR A 115 13.09 -21.55 8.02
N GLU A 116 13.29 -22.84 7.86
CA GLU A 116 12.71 -23.88 8.74
C GLU A 116 13.82 -24.77 9.31
N SER A 117 13.77 -25.01 10.61
CA SER A 117 14.69 -25.86 11.33
C SER A 117 13.97 -26.69 12.38
N LYS A 118 14.54 -27.88 12.74
CA LYS A 118 14.04 -28.65 13.88
C LYS A 118 14.58 -28.04 15.15
N GLU A 119 13.70 -27.70 16.08
CA GLU A 119 14.05 -27.08 17.36
C GLU A 119 13.25 -27.69 18.50
N THR A 120 13.79 -27.57 19.72
CA THR A 120 13.11 -28.01 20.92
C THR A 120 12.20 -26.93 21.44
N VAL A 121 10.94 -27.28 21.71
CA VAL A 121 9.94 -26.42 22.33
C VAL A 121 9.25 -27.14 23.47
N VAL A 122 8.92 -26.41 24.52
CA VAL A 122 8.10 -26.93 25.61
C VAL A 122 6.63 -26.80 25.22
N ALA A 123 5.90 -27.91 25.25
CA ALA A 123 4.48 -27.93 24.89
C ALA A 123 3.69 -28.89 25.81
N ALA A 124 2.40 -28.56 25.96
CA ALA A 124 1.41 -29.38 26.63
C ALA A 124 0.05 -29.18 25.92
N THR A 125 -0.55 -30.30 25.45
CA THR A 125 -1.88 -30.27 24.81
C THR A 125 -2.58 -31.58 25.20
N GLY A 126 -3.33 -31.57 26.31
CA GLY A 126 -3.98 -32.74 26.88
C GLY A 126 -3.03 -33.76 27.48
N GLU A 127 -1.76 -33.38 27.69
CA GLU A 127 -0.68 -34.18 28.27
C GLU A 127 0.20 -33.31 29.18
N PRO A 128 0.99 -33.87 30.10
CA PRO A 128 1.93 -33.11 30.92
C PRO A 128 2.93 -32.32 30.07
N ARG A 129 3.28 -31.12 30.57
CA ARG A 129 4.31 -30.27 29.98
C ARG A 129 5.62 -31.02 29.79
N SER A 130 6.15 -31.01 28.56
CA SER A 130 7.41 -31.69 28.23
C SER A 130 8.10 -31.02 27.03
N GLU A 131 9.37 -31.33 26.85
CA GLU A 131 10.11 -30.91 25.65
C GLU A 131 9.70 -31.75 24.45
N LYS A 132 9.48 -31.10 23.32
CA LYS A 132 9.14 -31.72 22.05
C LYS A 132 10.05 -31.14 20.96
N THR A 133 10.48 -31.95 20.03
CA THR A 133 11.18 -31.51 18.82
C THR A 133 10.16 -31.26 17.71
N ARG A 134 10.12 -30.05 17.21
CA ARG A 134 9.19 -29.61 16.13
C ARG A 134 9.90 -28.76 15.10
N MET A 135 9.29 -28.62 13.91
CA MET A 135 9.73 -27.63 12.93
C MET A 135 9.41 -26.23 13.45
N HIS A 136 10.41 -25.38 13.43
CA HIS A 136 10.32 -23.96 13.76
C HIS A 136 10.58 -23.12 12.52
N ARG A 137 9.85 -22.01 12.36
CA ARG A 137 10.05 -21.03 11.31
C ARG A 137 10.70 -19.78 11.85
N THR A 138 11.74 -19.32 11.16
CA THR A 138 12.38 -18.04 11.44
C THR A 138 12.17 -17.10 10.24
N VAL A 139 11.71 -15.89 10.52
CA VAL A 139 11.48 -14.85 9.49
C VAL A 139 12.81 -14.44 8.86
N VAL A 140 12.90 -14.47 7.54
CA VAL A 140 14.08 -14.04 6.79
C VAL A 140 14.10 -12.52 6.67
N LYS A 141 15.22 -11.88 7.03
CA LYS A 141 15.44 -10.44 6.92
C LYS A 141 16.66 -10.15 6.04
N ASP A 142 16.73 -10.81 4.91
CA ASP A 142 17.80 -10.61 3.92
C ASP A 142 17.42 -9.48 2.95
N PRO A 143 18.05 -8.30 3.01
CA PRO A 143 17.74 -7.18 2.15
C PRO A 143 18.15 -7.40 0.67
N SER A 144 18.87 -8.47 0.36
CA SER A 144 19.24 -8.83 -1.01
C SER A 144 18.12 -9.57 -1.76
N THR A 145 17.07 -10.04 -1.07
CA THR A 145 15.96 -10.79 -1.65
C THR A 145 14.63 -10.04 -1.51
N LEU A 146 13.70 -10.28 -2.43
CA LEU A 146 12.37 -9.67 -2.40
C LEU A 146 11.61 -10.04 -1.12
N CYS A 147 11.57 -11.32 -0.76
CA CYS A 147 10.89 -11.77 0.47
C CYS A 147 11.50 -11.15 1.72
N GLY A 148 12.82 -11.05 1.80
CA GLY A 148 13.50 -10.42 2.93
C GLY A 148 13.23 -8.93 3.02
N ARG A 149 13.25 -8.21 1.90
CA ARG A 149 12.87 -6.78 1.82
C ARG A 149 11.45 -6.53 2.28
N ILE A 150 10.49 -7.35 1.81
CA ILE A 150 9.08 -7.26 2.22
C ILE A 150 8.94 -7.52 3.73
N ASN A 151 9.62 -8.54 4.27
CA ASN A 151 9.60 -8.83 5.70
C ASN A 151 10.13 -7.65 6.53
N ILE A 152 11.25 -7.07 6.14
CA ILE A 152 11.84 -5.90 6.82
C ILE A 152 10.85 -4.72 6.80
N ALA A 153 10.26 -4.44 5.64
CA ALA A 153 9.33 -3.33 5.47
C ALA A 153 8.03 -3.50 6.29
N LEU A 154 7.38 -4.66 6.17
CA LEU A 154 6.11 -4.92 6.85
C LEU A 154 6.28 -5.09 8.36
N GLU A 155 7.38 -5.66 8.84
CA GLU A 155 7.69 -5.70 10.27
C GLU A 155 7.77 -4.29 10.85
N LYS A 156 8.53 -3.40 10.20
CA LYS A 156 8.67 -2.00 10.62
C LYS A 156 7.32 -1.26 10.64
N ILE A 157 6.54 -1.38 9.57
CA ILE A 157 5.24 -0.72 9.47
C ILE A 157 4.29 -1.23 10.56
N LYS A 158 4.17 -2.55 10.73
CA LYS A 158 3.26 -3.13 11.72
C LYS A 158 3.69 -2.91 13.16
N ALA A 159 4.98 -2.83 13.43
CA ALA A 159 5.51 -2.44 14.74
C ALA A 159 5.22 -0.97 15.06
N THR A 160 5.32 -0.08 14.07
CA THR A 160 5.06 1.35 14.23
C THR A 160 3.56 1.67 14.27
N TYR A 161 2.77 0.99 13.45
CA TYR A 161 1.34 1.24 13.21
C TYR A 161 0.49 -0.01 13.44
N PRO A 162 0.50 -0.61 14.65
CA PRO A 162 -0.11 -1.92 14.89
C PRO A 162 -1.63 -1.94 14.72
N THR A 163 -2.29 -0.78 14.83
CA THR A 163 -3.76 -0.66 14.72
C THR A 163 -4.22 -0.02 13.41
N LYS A 164 -3.30 0.39 12.54
CA LYS A 164 -3.64 1.02 11.26
C LYS A 164 -3.77 -0.02 10.16
N GLN A 165 -4.65 0.25 9.22
CA GLN A 165 -4.82 -0.63 8.08
C GLN A 165 -3.63 -0.48 7.12
N VAL A 166 -3.08 -1.62 6.69
CA VAL A 166 -2.07 -1.70 5.63
C VAL A 166 -2.67 -2.44 4.46
N ILE A 167 -2.47 -1.94 3.25
CA ILE A 167 -2.99 -2.52 2.00
C ILE A 167 -1.83 -2.62 1.02
N LEU A 168 -1.63 -3.81 0.43
CA LEU A 168 -0.68 -4.01 -0.66
C LEU A 168 -1.41 -3.92 -1.99
N LEU A 169 -0.77 -3.31 -2.98
CA LEU A 169 -1.17 -3.38 -4.38
C LEU A 169 -0.13 -4.16 -5.15
N THR A 170 -0.57 -5.12 -5.96
CA THR A 170 0.33 -5.81 -6.89
C THR A 170 0.74 -4.88 -8.01
N PRO A 171 1.98 -4.98 -8.53
CA PRO A 171 2.37 -4.29 -9.75
C PRO A 171 1.39 -4.60 -10.88
N ILE A 172 1.08 -3.58 -11.68
CA ILE A 172 0.19 -3.71 -12.84
C ILE A 172 0.87 -4.47 -13.98
N HIS A 173 0.07 -5.03 -14.88
CA HIS A 173 0.56 -5.65 -16.10
C HIS A 173 1.47 -4.72 -16.90
N ARG A 174 2.49 -5.28 -17.51
CA ARG A 174 3.54 -4.52 -18.20
C ARG A 174 3.42 -4.69 -19.72
N ALA A 175 3.38 -3.55 -20.40
CA ALA A 175 3.64 -3.48 -21.83
C ALA A 175 5.10 -3.12 -22.09
N TYR A 176 5.54 -3.25 -23.35
CA TYR A 176 6.81 -2.72 -23.78
C TYR A 176 6.85 -1.20 -23.63
N ALA A 177 7.96 -0.67 -23.12
CA ALA A 177 8.14 0.76 -22.90
C ALA A 177 9.61 1.18 -23.13
N GLU A 178 9.79 2.35 -23.73
CA GLU A 178 11.09 3.02 -23.93
C GLU A 178 11.07 4.38 -23.23
N PHE A 179 12.00 4.57 -22.30
CA PHE A 179 12.18 5.83 -21.56
C PHE A 179 13.52 6.50 -21.89
N GLY A 180 14.21 6.03 -22.92
CA GLY A 180 15.52 6.44 -23.39
C GLY A 180 16.43 5.24 -23.67
N ASP A 181 17.59 5.47 -24.29
CA ASP A 181 18.50 4.41 -24.76
C ASP A 181 18.97 3.44 -23.66
N ASN A 182 19.03 3.92 -22.42
CA ASN A 182 19.46 3.13 -21.27
C ASN A 182 18.28 2.62 -20.41
N ASN A 183 17.04 2.81 -20.85
CA ASN A 183 15.86 2.38 -20.11
C ASN A 183 14.78 1.87 -21.08
N VAL A 184 15.02 0.69 -21.60
CA VAL A 184 14.12 -0.07 -22.47
C VAL A 184 13.60 -1.26 -21.68
N GLN A 185 12.30 -1.34 -21.52
CA GLN A 185 11.64 -2.34 -20.69
C GLN A 185 10.77 -3.26 -21.56
N PRO A 186 11.15 -4.54 -21.73
CA PRO A 186 10.30 -5.53 -22.36
C PRO A 186 8.96 -5.70 -21.64
N ASP A 187 7.96 -6.19 -22.34
CA ASP A 187 6.70 -6.58 -21.74
C ASP A 187 6.87 -7.80 -20.79
N GLU A 188 5.81 -8.13 -20.05
CA GLU A 188 5.85 -9.18 -19.00
C GLU A 188 5.99 -10.62 -19.53
N ASN A 189 5.94 -10.83 -20.85
CA ASN A 189 6.19 -12.14 -21.46
C ASN A 189 7.67 -12.47 -21.60
N TRP A 190 8.54 -11.57 -21.16
CA TRP A 190 9.98 -11.79 -21.10
C TRP A 190 10.43 -11.93 -19.63
N GLN A 191 11.30 -12.93 -19.41
CA GLN A 191 12.01 -13.04 -18.13
C GLN A 191 12.94 -11.84 -17.92
N ASN A 192 13.23 -11.53 -16.67
CA ASN A 192 14.25 -10.53 -16.35
C ASN A 192 15.68 -11.11 -16.51
N ASN A 193 16.68 -10.30 -16.18
CA ASN A 193 18.10 -10.64 -16.33
C ASN A 193 18.60 -11.80 -15.44
N ILE A 194 17.82 -12.23 -14.47
CA ILE A 194 18.13 -13.42 -13.64
C ILE A 194 17.23 -14.63 -13.97
N GLY A 195 16.43 -14.53 -15.03
CA GLY A 195 15.57 -15.63 -15.48
C GLY A 195 14.24 -15.75 -14.73
N GLU A 196 13.79 -14.72 -14.01
CA GLU A 196 12.52 -14.72 -13.30
C GLU A 196 11.42 -14.09 -14.12
N TRP A 197 10.20 -14.63 -13.98
CA TRP A 197 8.99 -14.06 -14.57
C TRP A 197 8.42 -12.92 -13.73
N PHE A 198 7.83 -11.94 -14.37
CA PHE A 198 7.13 -10.85 -13.67
C PHE A 198 6.01 -11.35 -12.73
N THR A 199 5.28 -12.37 -13.19
CA THR A 199 4.23 -13.01 -12.38
C THR A 199 4.74 -13.62 -11.09
N THR A 200 6.01 -14.06 -11.02
CA THR A 200 6.63 -14.56 -9.79
C THR A 200 6.71 -13.46 -8.72
N TYR A 201 7.03 -12.24 -9.12
CA TYR A 201 7.04 -11.08 -8.19
C TYR A 201 5.63 -10.73 -7.73
N VAL A 202 4.65 -10.73 -8.63
CA VAL A 202 3.24 -10.49 -8.29
C VAL A 202 2.74 -11.52 -7.27
N GLU A 203 2.97 -12.81 -7.52
CA GLU A 203 2.55 -13.89 -6.62
C GLU A 203 3.28 -13.86 -5.27
N THR A 204 4.54 -13.43 -5.26
CA THR A 204 5.30 -13.22 -4.01
C THR A 204 4.68 -12.11 -3.16
N ILE A 205 4.23 -11.02 -3.76
CA ILE A 205 3.54 -9.93 -3.03
C ILE A 205 2.19 -10.42 -2.51
N LYS A 206 1.43 -11.20 -3.27
CA LYS A 206 0.20 -11.83 -2.79
C LYS A 206 0.47 -12.78 -1.61
N GLN A 207 1.56 -13.54 -1.67
CA GLN A 207 1.98 -14.41 -0.56
C GLN A 207 2.34 -13.59 0.67
N ALA A 208 3.00 -12.43 0.51
CA ALA A 208 3.30 -11.52 1.61
C ALA A 208 2.03 -11.09 2.36
N GLY A 209 0.93 -10.83 1.63
CA GLY A 209 -0.37 -10.54 2.24
C GLY A 209 -0.85 -11.66 3.17
N ARG A 210 -0.69 -12.91 2.76
CA ARG A 210 -1.02 -14.08 3.61
C ARG A 210 -0.08 -14.22 4.80
N VAL A 211 1.22 -14.03 4.60
CA VAL A 211 2.25 -14.14 5.65
C VAL A 211 2.04 -13.08 6.75
N TRP A 212 1.72 -11.85 6.37
CA TRP A 212 1.61 -10.72 7.28
C TRP A 212 0.17 -10.33 7.66
N SER A 213 -0.82 -11.10 7.20
CA SER A 213 -2.26 -10.80 7.40
C SER A 213 -2.61 -9.37 6.93
N VAL A 214 -2.22 -9.06 5.70
CA VAL A 214 -2.43 -7.77 5.05
C VAL A 214 -3.24 -8.00 3.78
N PRO A 215 -4.32 -7.22 3.51
CA PRO A 215 -5.05 -7.26 2.25
C PRO A 215 -4.16 -6.94 1.05
N VAL A 216 -4.39 -7.65 -0.05
CA VAL A 216 -3.71 -7.44 -1.34
C VAL A 216 -4.76 -7.28 -2.44
#